data_e9f75171dd29d45bdbb434f4f771ab71
#
_entry.id   e9f75171dd29d45bdbb434f4f771ab71
#
_cell.length_a   1.000
_cell.length_b   1.000
_cell.length_c   1.000
_cell.angle_alpha   90.00
_cell.angle_beta   90.00
_cell.angle_gamma   90.00
#
_symmetry.space_group_name_H-M   'P 1'
#
loop_
_entity.id
_entity.type
_entity.pdbx_description
1 polymer ?
#
loop_
_entity_poly.entity_id
_entity_poly.type
_entity_poly.pdbx_seq_one_letter_code
_entity_poly.pdbx_strand_id
1 'polypeptide(L)'
;MRLMMTGVFALAWVAVAAPARADEYALDDSHTSVSFKIQHLGLSWVHGRFDDVSGTFGIDKDASKSSFSLTIKTKSIDTNNKKRDDHLSSGDFFNIAQYPTITFKSTAVKAVDGGYEVKGDLTMHGETKSVSFTLKGGKEAEFPKGVHRTGFSTDLTLKRSEFGMDKLANAIGDEVQISISFEGVKK
;
A
#
# COMPACT_ATOMS: atom_id res chain seq x y z
N MET A 1 -75.95 -6.43 25.12
CA MET A 1 -74.58 -6.52 25.73
C MET A 1 -73.56 -6.71 24.63
N ARG A 2 -72.91 -5.63 24.17
CA ARG A 2 -71.96 -5.65 23.07
C ARG A 2 -70.54 -5.72 23.65
N LEU A 3 -69.82 -6.79 23.33
CA LEU A 3 -68.42 -6.99 23.71
C LEU A 3 -67.52 -6.25 22.71
N MET A 4 -66.81 -5.22 23.16
CA MET A 4 -65.74 -4.56 22.38
C MET A 4 -64.46 -5.35 22.59
N MET A 5 -63.96 -5.98 21.51
CA MET A 5 -62.60 -6.56 21.45
C MET A 5 -61.59 -5.45 21.03
N THR A 6 -60.79 -5.00 21.97
CA THR A 6 -59.64 -4.11 21.70
C THR A 6 -58.47 -4.96 21.24
N GLY A 7 -58.17 -4.89 19.93
CA GLY A 7 -56.97 -5.50 19.36
C GLY A 7 -55.74 -4.65 19.66
N VAL A 8 -54.77 -5.19 20.39
CA VAL A 8 -53.47 -4.58 20.61
C VAL A 8 -52.56 -4.92 19.41
N PHE A 9 -52.28 -3.94 18.55
CA PHE A 9 -51.28 -4.07 17.49
C PHE A 9 -49.89 -3.86 18.10
N ALA A 10 -49.11 -4.93 18.23
CA ALA A 10 -47.69 -4.84 18.57
C ALA A 10 -46.89 -4.43 17.33
N LEU A 11 -46.40 -3.18 17.30
CA LEU A 11 -45.39 -2.74 16.30
C LEU A 11 -44.07 -3.41 16.61
N ALA A 12 -43.67 -4.37 15.79
CA ALA A 12 -42.34 -4.94 15.83
C ALA A 12 -41.35 -3.93 15.21
N TRP A 13 -40.44 -3.38 16.01
CA TRP A 13 -39.30 -2.57 15.55
C TRP A 13 -38.28 -3.51 14.93
N VAL A 14 -38.14 -3.47 13.60
CA VAL A 14 -37.03 -4.10 12.90
C VAL A 14 -35.85 -3.15 13.01
N ALA A 15 -34.91 -3.46 13.89
CA ALA A 15 -33.64 -2.75 13.95
C ALA A 15 -32.85 -3.09 12.69
N VAL A 16 -32.79 -2.17 11.74
CA VAL A 16 -31.86 -2.25 10.58
C VAL A 16 -30.47 -1.98 11.13
N ALA A 17 -29.66 -3.03 11.26
CA ALA A 17 -28.25 -2.87 11.60
C ALA A 17 -27.58 -2.06 10.47
N ALA A 18 -26.98 -0.91 10.80
CA ALA A 18 -26.15 -0.19 9.86
C ALA A 18 -25.00 -1.10 9.40
N PRO A 19 -24.67 -1.09 8.10
CA PRO A 19 -23.53 -1.88 7.62
C PRO A 19 -22.27 -1.45 8.38
N ALA A 20 -21.55 -2.43 8.94
CA ALA A 20 -20.25 -2.18 9.57
C ALA A 20 -19.35 -1.57 8.49
N ARG A 21 -18.82 -0.39 8.77
CA ARG A 21 -17.87 0.31 7.88
C ARG A 21 -16.47 -0.20 8.20
N ALA A 22 -15.63 -0.34 7.17
CA ALA A 22 -14.21 -0.63 7.35
C ALA A 22 -13.56 0.39 8.27
N ASP A 23 -12.67 -0.07 9.14
CA ASP A 23 -11.82 0.79 9.94
C ASP A 23 -10.80 1.47 9.03
N GLU A 24 -10.80 2.80 8.97
CA GLU A 24 -9.94 3.60 8.12
C GLU A 24 -8.68 4.03 8.88
N TYR A 25 -7.53 3.90 8.20
CA TYR A 25 -6.22 4.27 8.72
C TYR A 25 -5.52 5.23 7.77
N ALA A 26 -4.78 6.20 8.32
CA ALA A 26 -3.80 6.99 7.59
C ALA A 26 -2.40 6.42 7.86
N LEU A 27 -1.55 6.33 6.83
CA LEU A 27 -0.15 5.95 7.03
C LEU A 27 0.52 6.93 7.99
N ASP A 28 1.31 6.37 8.90
CA ASP A 28 2.23 7.11 9.76
C ASP A 28 3.58 7.17 9.03
N ASP A 29 3.96 8.35 8.56
CA ASP A 29 5.17 8.60 7.78
C ASP A 29 6.44 8.25 8.57
N SER A 30 6.42 8.47 9.89
CA SER A 30 7.54 8.17 10.78
C SER A 30 7.79 6.66 10.97
N HIS A 31 6.78 5.83 10.69
CA HIS A 31 6.86 4.37 10.77
C HIS A 31 6.57 3.71 9.42
N THR A 32 6.84 4.43 8.32
CA THR A 32 6.72 3.91 6.96
C THR A 32 8.08 3.87 6.28
N SER A 33 8.41 2.75 5.67
CA SER A 33 9.66 2.54 4.94
C SER A 33 9.38 1.86 3.61
N VAL A 34 9.93 2.41 2.53
CA VAL A 34 9.98 1.79 1.20
C VAL A 34 11.44 1.75 0.76
N SER A 35 12.04 0.58 0.84
CA SER A 35 13.43 0.34 0.44
C SER A 35 13.51 -0.61 -0.74
N PHE A 36 14.58 -0.52 -1.49
CA PHE A 36 14.84 -1.39 -2.62
C PHE A 36 16.32 -1.71 -2.78
N LYS A 37 16.59 -2.79 -3.52
CA LYS A 37 17.94 -3.10 -3.98
C LYS A 37 17.92 -3.67 -5.39
N ILE A 38 19.00 -3.40 -6.15
CA ILE A 38 19.17 -3.84 -7.52
C ILE A 38 20.62 -4.27 -7.76
N GLN A 39 20.84 -5.26 -8.60
CA GLN A 39 22.18 -5.72 -8.95
C GLN A 39 22.91 -4.73 -9.86
N HIS A 40 24.19 -4.53 -9.60
CA HIS A 40 25.11 -3.77 -10.44
C HIS A 40 26.23 -4.68 -10.94
N LEU A 41 26.32 -4.86 -12.27
CA LEU A 41 27.28 -5.71 -12.98
C LEU A 41 27.32 -7.18 -12.51
N GLY A 42 26.29 -7.64 -11.80
CA GLY A 42 26.31 -8.97 -11.17
C GLY A 42 27.29 -9.09 -9.98
N LEU A 43 27.94 -8.00 -9.59
CA LEU A 43 29.01 -7.99 -8.57
C LEU A 43 28.50 -7.63 -7.18
N SER A 44 27.57 -6.68 -7.10
CA SER A 44 27.11 -6.12 -5.83
C SER A 44 25.66 -5.65 -5.93
N TRP A 45 25.08 -5.29 -4.77
CA TRP A 45 23.79 -4.69 -4.68
C TRP A 45 23.89 -3.19 -4.41
N VAL A 46 23.18 -2.40 -5.20
CA VAL A 46 22.93 -1.00 -4.91
C VAL A 46 21.61 -0.95 -4.12
N HIS A 47 21.65 -0.30 -2.98
CA HIS A 47 20.48 -0.08 -2.13
C HIS A 47 19.97 1.35 -2.28
N GLY A 48 18.68 1.52 -2.14
CA GLY A 48 18.02 2.83 -2.11
C GLY A 48 16.69 2.77 -1.36
N ARG A 49 16.08 3.93 -1.19
CA ARG A 49 14.78 4.10 -0.54
C ARG A 49 14.04 5.29 -1.14
N PHE A 50 12.78 5.42 -0.75
CA PHE A 50 11.97 6.62 -0.96
C PHE A 50 11.55 7.17 0.39
N ASP A 51 11.81 8.45 0.62
CA ASP A 51 11.60 9.13 1.92
C ASP A 51 10.27 9.89 2.04
N ASP A 52 9.51 10.05 0.94
CA ASP A 52 8.21 10.75 0.95
C ASP A 52 7.12 9.76 0.46
N VAL A 53 6.48 9.14 1.44
CA VAL A 53 5.47 8.10 1.24
C VAL A 53 4.22 8.47 2.01
N SER A 54 3.07 8.38 1.38
CA SER A 54 1.77 8.67 2.00
C SER A 54 0.72 7.66 1.53
N GLY A 55 -0.38 7.55 2.27
CA GLY A 55 -1.44 6.66 1.88
C GLY A 55 -2.52 6.48 2.93
N THR A 56 -3.46 5.62 2.59
CA THR A 56 -4.55 5.20 3.48
C THR A 56 -4.87 3.74 3.23
N PHE A 57 -5.43 3.10 4.23
CA PHE A 57 -5.99 1.77 4.05
C PHE A 57 -7.22 1.56 4.93
N GLY A 58 -8.11 0.72 4.47
CA GLY A 58 -9.31 0.32 5.20
C GLY A 58 -9.25 -1.17 5.52
N ILE A 59 -9.53 -1.55 6.75
CA ILE A 59 -9.62 -2.94 7.18
C ILE A 59 -11.07 -3.25 7.57
N ASP A 60 -11.67 -4.23 6.90
CA ASP A 60 -13.02 -4.72 7.17
C ASP A 60 -12.95 -6.16 7.67
N LYS A 61 -13.94 -6.57 8.46
CA LYS A 61 -14.10 -7.97 8.91
C LYS A 61 -14.25 -8.93 7.72
N ASP A 62 -14.88 -8.46 6.64
CA ASP A 62 -14.88 -9.10 5.34
C ASP A 62 -13.68 -8.56 4.55
N ALA A 63 -12.59 -9.34 4.49
CA ALA A 63 -11.35 -8.91 3.84
C ALA A 63 -11.55 -8.41 2.41
N SER A 64 -12.56 -8.89 1.68
CA SER A 64 -12.86 -8.45 0.32
C SER A 64 -13.29 -6.97 0.23
N LYS A 65 -13.67 -6.36 1.35
CA LYS A 65 -14.02 -4.94 1.48
C LYS A 65 -12.86 -4.09 2.00
N SER A 66 -11.76 -4.72 2.38
CA SER A 66 -10.53 -4.01 2.75
C SER A 66 -9.88 -3.36 1.54
N SER A 67 -9.13 -2.30 1.76
CA SER A 67 -8.49 -1.53 0.69
C SER A 67 -7.15 -0.97 1.12
N PHE A 68 -6.22 -0.82 0.17
CA PHE A 68 -4.89 -0.23 0.37
C PHE A 68 -4.60 0.75 -0.76
N SER A 69 -4.13 1.95 -0.41
CA SER A 69 -3.72 2.97 -1.35
C SER A 69 -2.42 3.63 -0.87
N LEU A 70 -1.42 3.68 -1.74
CA LEU A 70 -0.09 4.21 -1.46
C LEU A 70 0.31 5.20 -2.55
N THR A 71 0.94 6.28 -2.15
CA THR A 71 1.56 7.25 -3.05
C THR A 71 2.98 7.54 -2.57
N ILE A 72 3.95 7.41 -3.47
CA ILE A 72 5.36 7.71 -3.25
C ILE A 72 5.73 8.90 -4.12
N LYS A 73 6.38 9.93 -3.57
CA LYS A 73 6.96 11.01 -4.35
C LYS A 73 8.26 10.52 -4.99
N THR A 74 8.29 10.43 -6.32
CA THR A 74 9.45 9.89 -7.05
C THR A 74 10.74 10.67 -6.77
N LYS A 75 10.63 12.00 -6.53
CA LYS A 75 11.77 12.87 -6.18
C LYS A 75 12.44 12.56 -4.84
N SER A 76 11.77 11.75 -3.98
CA SER A 76 12.31 11.39 -2.66
C SER A 76 13.27 10.20 -2.70
N ILE A 77 13.65 9.76 -3.90
CA ILE A 77 14.61 8.68 -4.05
C ILE A 77 15.98 9.07 -3.46
N ASP A 78 16.51 8.18 -2.63
CA ASP A 78 17.81 8.31 -1.99
C ASP A 78 18.56 6.98 -2.07
N THR A 79 19.73 7.00 -2.71
CA THR A 79 20.64 5.85 -2.79
C THR A 79 21.97 6.14 -2.11
N ASN A 80 22.03 7.18 -1.26
CA ASN A 80 23.24 7.67 -0.60
C ASN A 80 24.33 8.10 -1.60
N ASN A 81 23.93 8.57 -2.79
CA ASN A 81 24.84 9.09 -3.82
C ASN A 81 24.12 10.09 -4.71
N LYS A 82 24.33 11.38 -4.44
CA LYS A 82 23.64 12.46 -5.15
C LYS A 82 23.74 12.37 -6.67
N LYS A 83 24.90 12.03 -7.24
CA LYS A 83 25.08 11.92 -8.69
C LYS A 83 24.20 10.82 -9.28
N ARG A 84 24.06 9.70 -8.58
CA ARG A 84 23.18 8.61 -8.98
C ARG A 84 21.72 9.01 -8.84
N ASP A 85 21.34 9.67 -7.75
CA ASP A 85 19.96 10.12 -7.51
C ASP A 85 19.55 11.16 -8.57
N ASP A 86 20.43 12.07 -8.96
CA ASP A 86 20.19 13.01 -10.06
C ASP A 86 19.96 12.26 -11.40
N HIS A 87 20.75 11.20 -11.68
CA HIS A 87 20.58 10.38 -12.88
C HIS A 87 19.28 9.55 -12.82
N LEU A 88 18.97 8.95 -11.67
CA LEU A 88 17.70 8.23 -11.47
C LEU A 88 16.49 9.14 -11.66
N SER A 89 16.62 10.42 -11.35
CA SER A 89 15.56 11.43 -11.53
C SER A 89 15.35 11.85 -12.99
N SER A 90 16.32 11.58 -13.87
CA SER A 90 16.31 11.99 -15.29
C SER A 90 15.37 11.13 -16.13
N GLY A 91 15.21 11.53 -17.42
CA GLY A 91 14.44 10.79 -18.43
C GLY A 91 14.98 9.40 -18.78
N ASP A 92 16.22 9.07 -18.36
CA ASP A 92 16.80 7.73 -18.52
C ASP A 92 16.17 6.70 -17.55
N PHE A 93 15.52 7.17 -16.44
CA PHE A 93 14.95 6.33 -15.39
C PHE A 93 13.57 6.82 -14.98
N PHE A 94 13.41 7.40 -13.78
CA PHE A 94 12.08 7.75 -13.26
C PHE A 94 11.41 8.94 -13.94
N ASN A 95 12.17 9.81 -14.64
CA ASN A 95 11.63 10.99 -15.31
C ASN A 95 10.67 11.79 -14.39
N ILE A 96 11.19 12.22 -13.25
CA ILE A 96 10.37 12.82 -12.18
C ILE A 96 9.59 14.07 -12.60
N ALA A 97 10.07 14.77 -13.65
CA ALA A 97 9.39 15.93 -14.20
C ALA A 97 8.04 15.55 -14.85
N GLN A 98 7.99 14.39 -15.50
CA GLN A 98 6.79 13.88 -16.14
C GLN A 98 5.98 12.94 -15.23
N TYR A 99 6.67 12.15 -14.41
CA TYR A 99 6.07 11.14 -13.53
C TYR A 99 6.45 11.39 -12.06
N PRO A 100 5.85 12.42 -11.42
CA PRO A 100 6.26 12.86 -10.08
C PRO A 100 5.89 11.89 -8.96
N THR A 101 5.06 10.88 -9.26
CA THR A 101 4.57 9.92 -8.26
C THR A 101 4.58 8.49 -8.78
N ILE A 102 4.79 7.56 -7.84
CA ILE A 102 4.46 6.14 -7.99
C ILE A 102 3.21 5.91 -7.14
N THR A 103 2.22 5.22 -7.67
CA THR A 103 0.96 4.97 -6.95
C THR A 103 0.59 3.49 -6.99
N PHE A 104 0.03 3.01 -5.88
CA PHE A 104 -0.58 1.69 -5.80
C PHE A 104 -2.02 1.81 -5.29
N LYS A 105 -2.93 1.05 -5.89
CA LYS A 105 -4.32 0.92 -5.43
C LYS A 105 -4.76 -0.53 -5.51
N SER A 106 -5.19 -1.10 -4.38
CA SER A 106 -5.71 -2.46 -4.36
C SER A 106 -7.00 -2.59 -5.17
N THR A 107 -7.13 -3.70 -5.89
CA THR A 107 -8.33 -4.10 -6.64
C THR A 107 -9.00 -5.32 -6.04
N ALA A 108 -8.26 -6.11 -5.25
CA ALA A 108 -8.78 -7.23 -4.49
C ALA A 108 -7.91 -7.48 -3.25
N VAL A 109 -8.57 -7.87 -2.16
CA VAL A 109 -7.93 -8.23 -0.90
C VAL A 109 -8.56 -9.53 -0.41
N LYS A 110 -7.73 -10.47 0.05
CA LYS A 110 -8.16 -11.75 0.57
C LYS A 110 -7.38 -12.06 1.85
N ALA A 111 -8.07 -12.48 2.90
CA ALA A 111 -7.41 -12.92 4.12
C ALA A 111 -6.62 -14.22 3.87
N VAL A 112 -5.40 -14.28 4.40
CA VAL A 112 -4.53 -15.46 4.43
C VAL A 112 -3.95 -15.60 5.84
N ASP A 113 -3.28 -16.71 6.10
CA ASP A 113 -2.62 -16.89 7.40
C ASP A 113 -1.55 -15.81 7.62
N GLY A 114 -1.68 -15.11 8.75
CA GLY A 114 -0.78 -14.03 9.16
C GLY A 114 -0.89 -12.72 8.37
N GLY A 115 -1.98 -12.49 7.59
CA GLY A 115 -2.18 -11.21 6.88
C GLY A 115 -3.16 -11.24 5.72
N TYR A 116 -2.78 -10.59 4.62
CA TYR A 116 -3.63 -10.43 3.44
C TYR A 116 -2.86 -10.70 2.15
N GLU A 117 -3.45 -11.46 1.23
CA GLU A 117 -3.07 -11.44 -0.18
C GLU A 117 -3.73 -10.23 -0.82
N VAL A 118 -2.93 -9.32 -1.39
CA VAL A 118 -3.39 -8.08 -2.01
C VAL A 118 -3.03 -8.09 -3.48
N LYS A 119 -4.03 -7.86 -4.33
CA LYS A 119 -3.85 -7.58 -5.76
C LYS A 119 -4.22 -6.13 -6.02
N GLY A 120 -3.47 -5.43 -6.87
CA GLY A 120 -3.77 -4.04 -7.20
C GLY A 120 -2.99 -3.54 -8.40
N ASP A 121 -3.29 -2.31 -8.76
CA ASP A 121 -2.68 -1.60 -9.88
C ASP A 121 -1.54 -0.71 -9.35
N LEU A 122 -0.33 -0.99 -9.82
CA LEU A 122 0.87 -0.20 -9.59
C LEU A 122 1.13 0.67 -10.83
N THR A 123 1.13 1.98 -10.64
CA THR A 123 1.49 2.94 -11.69
C THR A 123 2.84 3.55 -11.37
N MET A 124 3.79 3.41 -12.28
CA MET A 124 5.16 3.94 -12.17
C MET A 124 5.66 4.28 -13.55
N HIS A 125 6.35 5.42 -13.71
CA HIS A 125 6.91 5.87 -15.00
C HIS A 125 5.88 5.91 -16.15
N GLY A 126 4.61 6.22 -15.84
CA GLY A 126 3.50 6.28 -16.81
C GLY A 126 2.87 4.91 -17.14
N GLU A 127 3.48 3.80 -16.75
CA GLU A 127 2.95 2.45 -16.98
C GLU A 127 2.17 1.94 -15.77
N THR A 128 1.05 1.27 -16.01
CA THR A 128 0.24 0.62 -14.96
C THR A 128 0.26 -0.89 -15.14
N LYS A 129 0.66 -1.59 -14.09
CA LYS A 129 0.72 -3.06 -14.06
C LYS A 129 -0.05 -3.60 -12.87
N SER A 130 -0.75 -4.71 -13.08
CA SER A 130 -1.36 -5.45 -11.98
C SER A 130 -0.29 -6.26 -11.25
N VAL A 131 -0.15 -6.01 -9.95
CA VAL A 131 0.79 -6.71 -9.08
C VAL A 131 0.05 -7.42 -7.95
N SER A 132 0.64 -8.48 -7.42
CA SER A 132 0.10 -9.22 -6.26
C SER A 132 1.23 -9.52 -5.29
N PHE A 133 0.95 -9.35 -4.01
CA PHE A 133 1.87 -9.64 -2.92
C PHE A 133 1.12 -9.99 -1.64
N THR A 134 1.83 -10.53 -0.65
CA THR A 134 1.27 -10.82 0.67
C THR A 134 1.71 -9.75 1.66
N LEU A 135 0.77 -9.03 2.25
CA LEU A 135 0.99 -8.20 3.42
C LEU A 135 0.96 -9.09 4.66
N LYS A 136 2.06 -9.14 5.40
CA LYS A 136 2.18 -9.82 6.70
C LYS A 136 1.95 -8.82 7.81
N GLY A 137 1.15 -9.16 8.83
CA GLY A 137 0.87 -8.27 9.95
C GLY A 137 -0.62 -8.15 10.25
N GLY A 138 -1.07 -6.93 10.57
CA GLY A 138 -2.47 -6.65 10.93
C GLY A 138 -2.76 -6.80 12.43
N LYS A 139 -1.72 -6.94 13.26
CA LYS A 139 -1.88 -6.86 14.72
C LYS A 139 -2.19 -5.42 15.12
N GLU A 140 -3.24 -5.25 15.91
CA GLU A 140 -3.59 -3.96 16.46
C GLU A 140 -2.81 -3.66 17.74
N ALA A 141 -2.51 -2.39 17.95
CA ALA A 141 -1.91 -1.84 19.16
C ALA A 141 -2.52 -0.48 19.50
N GLU A 142 -2.49 -0.12 20.77
CA GLU A 142 -2.86 1.21 21.24
C GLU A 142 -1.61 1.88 21.83
N PHE A 143 -1.12 2.93 21.17
CA PHE A 143 0.00 3.74 21.66
C PHE A 143 0.11 5.07 20.90
N PRO A 144 0.20 6.23 21.62
CA PRO A 144 -0.10 6.38 23.06
C PRO A 144 -1.57 6.06 23.35
N LYS A 145 -1.99 6.06 24.61
CA LYS A 145 -3.36 5.75 25.00
C LYS A 145 -4.38 6.54 24.17
N GLY A 146 -5.39 5.86 23.62
CA GLY A 146 -6.42 6.42 22.75
C GLY A 146 -6.04 6.46 21.26
N VAL A 147 -4.80 6.12 20.90
CA VAL A 147 -4.34 6.07 19.50
C VAL A 147 -4.20 4.62 19.05
N HIS A 148 -5.15 4.16 18.23
CA HIS A 148 -5.15 2.80 17.67
C HIS A 148 -4.30 2.73 16.42
N ARG A 149 -3.46 1.72 16.32
CA ARG A 149 -2.52 1.48 15.23
C ARG A 149 -2.60 0.04 14.75
N THR A 150 -2.30 -0.16 13.48
CA THR A 150 -1.99 -1.48 12.92
C THR A 150 -0.92 -1.33 11.85
N GLY A 151 -0.17 -2.40 11.59
CA GLY A 151 0.94 -2.31 10.65
C GLY A 151 1.15 -3.60 9.87
N PHE A 152 1.83 -3.44 8.73
CA PHE A 152 2.08 -4.50 7.78
C PHE A 152 3.47 -4.39 7.17
N SER A 153 3.97 -5.53 6.67
CA SER A 153 5.18 -5.58 5.87
C SER A 153 5.02 -6.53 4.69
N THR A 154 5.79 -6.27 3.63
CA THR A 154 5.88 -7.15 2.46
C THR A 154 7.22 -7.02 1.77
N ASP A 155 7.63 -8.10 1.10
CA ASP A 155 8.72 -8.12 0.14
C ASP A 155 8.16 -8.54 -1.22
N LEU A 156 8.58 -7.84 -2.28
CA LEU A 156 8.21 -8.18 -3.64
C LEU A 156 9.36 -7.88 -4.60
N THR A 157 9.31 -8.51 -5.76
CA THR A 157 10.26 -8.24 -6.85
C THR A 157 9.51 -7.77 -8.07
N LEU A 158 9.99 -6.68 -8.69
CA LEU A 158 9.46 -6.14 -9.94
C LEU A 158 10.56 -6.10 -10.99
N LYS A 159 10.18 -6.18 -12.27
CA LYS A 159 11.09 -5.90 -13.39
C LYS A 159 10.93 -4.44 -13.80
N ARG A 160 12.03 -3.67 -13.72
CA ARG A 160 12.01 -2.26 -14.11
C ARG A 160 11.71 -2.06 -15.60
N SER A 161 12.08 -3.02 -16.44
CA SER A 161 11.77 -3.00 -17.88
C SER A 161 10.26 -3.04 -18.18
N GLU A 162 9.45 -3.68 -17.32
CA GLU A 162 7.99 -3.69 -17.47
C GLU A 162 7.35 -2.30 -17.31
N PHE A 163 8.10 -1.35 -16.71
CA PHE A 163 7.71 0.05 -16.55
C PHE A 163 8.50 0.99 -17.46
N GLY A 164 9.09 0.48 -18.55
CA GLY A 164 9.81 1.29 -19.53
C GLY A 164 11.18 1.82 -19.07
N MET A 165 11.71 1.33 -17.95
CA MET A 165 13.02 1.72 -17.42
C MET A 165 14.07 0.68 -17.77
N ASP A 166 14.49 0.62 -19.04
CA ASP A 166 15.42 -0.38 -19.58
C ASP A 166 16.87 0.13 -19.78
N LYS A 167 17.13 1.40 -19.44
CA LYS A 167 18.46 2.00 -19.60
C LYS A 167 19.54 1.21 -18.87
N LEU A 168 20.74 1.10 -19.48
CA LEU A 168 21.90 0.40 -18.93
C LEU A 168 21.64 -1.09 -18.59
N ALA A 169 20.82 -1.79 -19.40
CA ALA A 169 20.47 -3.20 -19.17
C ALA A 169 21.67 -4.16 -19.09
N ASN A 170 22.82 -3.78 -19.65
CA ASN A 170 24.08 -4.54 -19.58
C ASN A 170 24.85 -4.32 -18.26
N ALA A 171 24.50 -3.32 -17.48
CA ALA A 171 25.20 -2.96 -16.24
C ALA A 171 24.32 -3.05 -14.99
N ILE A 172 23.01 -2.84 -15.16
CA ILE A 172 22.05 -2.80 -14.06
C ILE A 172 21.04 -3.93 -14.26
N GLY A 173 20.82 -4.75 -13.23
CA GLY A 173 19.85 -5.82 -13.24
C GLY A 173 18.43 -5.33 -13.59
N ASP A 174 17.62 -6.23 -14.11
CA ASP A 174 16.20 -5.92 -14.41
C ASP A 174 15.32 -6.04 -13.17
N GLU A 175 15.60 -7.04 -12.34
CA GLU A 175 14.85 -7.31 -11.12
C GLU A 175 15.23 -6.35 -9.99
N VAL A 176 14.22 -5.67 -9.46
CA VAL A 176 14.32 -4.79 -8.29
C VAL A 176 13.61 -5.49 -7.14
N GLN A 177 14.36 -5.81 -6.09
CA GLN A 177 13.80 -6.34 -4.85
C GLN A 177 13.39 -5.17 -3.95
N ILE A 178 12.16 -5.20 -3.47
CA ILE A 178 11.52 -4.11 -2.73
C ILE A 178 11.03 -4.65 -1.40
N SER A 179 11.34 -3.94 -0.32
CA SER A 179 10.81 -4.20 1.02
C SER A 179 10.00 -2.99 1.47
N ILE A 180 8.78 -3.23 1.91
CA ILE A 180 7.85 -2.21 2.41
C ILE A 180 7.43 -2.59 3.81
N SER A 181 7.48 -1.63 4.74
CA SER A 181 6.92 -1.76 6.08
C SER A 181 6.23 -0.46 6.44
N PHE A 182 5.02 -0.54 7.00
CA PHE A 182 4.25 0.64 7.36
C PHE A 182 3.34 0.39 8.55
N GLU A 183 3.09 1.45 9.30
CA GLU A 183 2.01 1.52 10.28
C GLU A 183 0.94 2.51 9.80
N GLY A 184 -0.28 2.32 10.29
CA GLY A 184 -1.36 3.27 10.12
C GLY A 184 -2.01 3.61 11.44
N VAL A 185 -2.39 4.88 11.57
CA VAL A 185 -3.18 5.40 12.68
C VAL A 185 -4.65 5.42 12.28
N LYS A 186 -5.50 4.84 13.11
CA LYS A 186 -6.95 4.82 12.91
C LYS A 186 -7.49 6.25 12.96
N LYS A 187 -8.35 6.58 11.97
CA LYS A 187 -9.01 7.88 11.87
C LYS A 187 -10.20 8.00 12.81
#